data_0f9c80553e5edbafa661925c5adf3958
#
_entry.id   0f9c80553e5edbafa661925c5adf3958
#
_cell.length_a   1.000
_cell.length_b   1.000
_cell.length_c   1.000
_cell.angle_alpha   90.00
_cell.angle_beta   90.00
_cell.angle_gamma   90.00
#
_symmetry.space_group_name_H-M   'P 1'
#
loop_
_entity.id
_entity.type
_entity.pdbx_description
1 polymer ?
#
loop_
_entity_poly.entity_id
_entity_poly.type
_entity_poly.pdbx_seq_one_letter_code
_entity_poly.pdbx_strand_id
1 'polypeptide(L)'
;MTWETLQSLKVAAMKACTCLNPLDTAMGMFGCLLGYETIWEQMKDDHIPDLLVGISRESRRVDEDPGVIVPDEFLHEIMTVRYPNPNMPDTSQRIATDTSQKLGIRYGVTLKRYYNSTVPMHRVSRLKFIPLAIAGWLRYLMGVDDNGNAMQLSPDPLMDSLQKRLEGITFGCTDFGEYALESILSD
;
A
#
# COMPACT_ATOMS: atom_id res chain seq x y z
N MET A 1 25.48 -9.43 17.32
CA MET A 1 24.97 -8.67 16.14
C MET A 1 25.89 -7.48 15.95
N THR A 2 26.53 -7.33 14.79
CA THR A 2 27.44 -6.21 14.50
C THR A 2 26.63 -4.92 14.21
N TRP A 3 27.28 -3.76 14.32
CA TRP A 3 26.68 -2.47 13.98
C TRP A 3 26.21 -2.43 12.51
N GLU A 4 27.01 -2.95 11.59
CA GLU A 4 26.67 -3.05 10.16
C GLU A 4 25.43 -3.91 9.91
N THR A 5 25.29 -5.04 10.62
CA THR A 5 24.10 -5.90 10.54
C THR A 5 22.86 -5.15 11.01
N LEU A 6 22.95 -4.40 12.11
CA LEU A 6 21.82 -3.62 12.63
C LEU A 6 21.38 -2.53 11.64
N GLN A 7 22.32 -1.80 11.06
CA GLN A 7 22.02 -0.77 10.05
C GLN A 7 21.36 -1.38 8.80
N SER A 8 21.89 -2.51 8.31
CA SER A 8 21.33 -3.22 7.16
C SER A 8 19.86 -3.64 7.41
N LEU A 9 19.55 -4.12 8.62
CA LEU A 9 18.18 -4.46 9.01
C LEU A 9 17.25 -3.24 9.07
N LYS A 10 17.72 -2.10 9.58
CA LYS A 10 16.95 -0.85 9.61
C LYS A 10 16.64 -0.32 8.21
N VAL A 11 17.61 -0.36 7.30
CA VAL A 11 17.39 0.02 5.89
C VAL A 11 16.39 -0.91 5.23
N ALA A 12 16.50 -2.22 5.46
CA ALA A 12 15.55 -3.20 4.93
C ALA A 12 14.13 -2.95 5.46
N ALA A 13 13.98 -2.67 6.76
CA ALA A 13 12.71 -2.34 7.39
C ALA A 13 12.12 -1.04 6.82
N MET A 14 12.91 0.01 6.64
CA MET A 14 12.49 1.27 6.01
C MET A 14 11.94 1.02 4.61
N LYS A 15 12.64 0.27 3.76
CA LYS A 15 12.18 -0.08 2.41
C LYS A 15 10.89 -0.89 2.45
N ALA A 16 10.82 -1.88 3.35
CA ALA A 16 9.69 -2.80 3.44
C ALA A 16 8.41 -2.13 3.95
N CYS A 17 8.51 -1.19 4.88
CA CYS A 17 7.37 -0.66 5.63
C CYS A 17 7.09 0.83 5.38
N THR A 18 7.96 1.58 4.69
CA THR A 18 7.87 3.04 4.65
C THR A 18 8.03 3.64 3.26
N CYS A 19 9.20 3.49 2.63
CA CYS A 19 9.58 4.32 1.49
C CYS A 19 9.53 3.62 0.13
N LEU A 20 9.29 2.32 0.06
CA LEU A 20 9.28 1.59 -1.21
C LEU A 20 8.09 0.61 -1.32
N ASN A 21 8.12 -0.49 -0.57
CA ASN A 21 7.15 -1.57 -0.76
C ASN A 21 5.70 -1.19 -0.46
N PRO A 22 5.37 -0.32 0.52
CA PRO A 22 3.99 0.18 0.67
C PRO A 22 3.52 0.96 -0.54
N LEU A 23 4.41 1.73 -1.17
CA LEU A 23 4.12 2.52 -2.36
C LEU A 23 3.88 1.61 -3.57
N ASP A 24 4.77 0.64 -3.79
CA ASP A 24 4.59 -0.39 -4.84
C ASP A 24 3.23 -1.10 -4.66
N THR A 25 2.86 -1.46 -3.43
CA THR A 25 1.59 -2.15 -3.16
C THR A 25 0.39 -1.28 -3.53
N ALA A 26 0.39 0.01 -3.17
CA ALA A 26 -0.64 0.94 -3.58
C ALA A 26 -0.71 1.05 -5.11
N MET A 27 0.44 1.21 -5.78
CA MET A 27 0.51 1.28 -7.24
C MET A 27 -0.02 0.00 -7.91
N GLY A 28 0.29 -1.18 -7.36
CA GLY A 28 -0.25 -2.43 -7.89
C GLY A 28 -1.77 -2.45 -7.90
N MET A 29 -2.38 -2.10 -6.79
CA MET A 29 -3.83 -2.14 -6.62
C MET A 29 -4.54 -1.02 -7.40
N PHE A 30 -4.13 0.23 -7.21
CA PHE A 30 -4.75 1.37 -7.91
C PHE A 30 -4.47 1.35 -9.41
N GLY A 31 -3.28 0.88 -9.83
CA GLY A 31 -2.97 0.72 -11.24
C GLY A 31 -3.92 -0.26 -11.93
N CYS A 32 -4.22 -1.40 -11.30
CA CYS A 32 -5.21 -2.34 -11.84
C CYS A 32 -6.61 -1.73 -11.87
N LEU A 33 -7.05 -1.05 -10.80
CA LEU A 33 -8.37 -0.43 -10.72
C LEU A 33 -8.59 0.66 -11.77
N LEU A 34 -7.58 1.47 -12.02
CA LEU A 34 -7.61 2.61 -12.95
C LEU A 34 -7.21 2.23 -14.38
N GLY A 35 -6.81 0.97 -14.61
CA GLY A 35 -6.46 0.47 -15.94
C GLY A 35 -5.06 0.86 -16.42
N TYR A 36 -4.15 1.24 -15.53
CA TYR A 36 -2.75 1.47 -15.88
C TYR A 36 -1.98 0.15 -15.98
N GLU A 37 -1.27 -0.06 -17.07
CA GLU A 37 -0.48 -1.26 -17.26
C GLU A 37 0.83 -1.21 -16.45
N THR A 38 1.52 -0.07 -16.48
CA THR A 38 2.86 0.09 -15.92
C THR A 38 2.92 1.14 -14.81
N ILE A 39 3.95 1.04 -13.94
CA ILE A 39 4.19 2.02 -12.88
C ILE A 39 4.46 3.41 -13.46
N TRP A 40 5.26 3.50 -14.53
CA TRP A 40 5.62 4.81 -15.08
C TRP A 40 4.43 5.56 -15.67
N GLU A 41 3.42 4.85 -16.18
CA GLU A 41 2.16 5.46 -16.61
C GLU A 41 1.40 6.07 -15.44
N GLN A 42 1.34 5.37 -14.30
CA GLN A 42 0.72 5.87 -13.08
C GLN A 42 1.35 7.15 -12.56
N MET A 43 2.66 7.35 -12.79
CA MET A 43 3.35 8.58 -12.38
C MET A 43 2.95 9.83 -13.17
N LYS A 44 2.15 9.67 -14.23
CA LYS A 44 1.55 10.76 -15.00
C LYS A 44 0.15 11.12 -14.54
N ASP A 45 -0.43 10.31 -13.64
CA ASP A 45 -1.72 10.59 -13.02
C ASP A 45 -1.61 11.78 -12.07
N ASP A 46 -2.67 12.58 -11.99
CA ASP A 46 -2.67 13.81 -11.18
C ASP A 46 -2.72 13.51 -9.66
N HIS A 47 -3.12 12.30 -9.25
CA HIS A 47 -3.40 11.95 -7.85
C HIS A 47 -2.53 10.82 -7.30
N ILE A 48 -2.09 9.89 -8.14
CA ILE A 48 -1.26 8.75 -7.68
C ILE A 48 0.04 9.22 -7.01
N PRO A 49 0.82 10.16 -7.57
CA PRO A 49 2.02 10.66 -6.88
C PRO A 49 1.73 11.24 -5.50
N ASP A 50 0.63 11.98 -5.34
CA ASP A 50 0.23 12.55 -4.05
C ASP A 50 -0.17 11.48 -3.03
N LEU A 51 -0.87 10.42 -3.47
CA LEU A 51 -1.18 9.26 -2.66
C LEU A 51 0.10 8.60 -2.12
N LEU A 52 1.09 8.36 -2.98
CA LEU A 52 2.36 7.72 -2.62
C LEU A 52 3.15 8.56 -1.60
N VAL A 53 3.27 9.86 -1.84
CA VAL A 53 3.90 10.80 -0.91
C VAL A 53 3.16 10.81 0.44
N GLY A 54 1.84 10.78 0.40
CA GLY A 54 0.98 10.71 1.59
C GLY A 54 1.21 9.45 2.42
N ILE A 55 1.23 8.27 1.79
CA ILE A 55 1.52 6.99 2.45
C ILE A 55 2.91 7.01 3.08
N SER A 56 3.92 7.45 2.35
CA SER A 56 5.28 7.53 2.85
C SER A 56 5.39 8.47 4.06
N ARG A 57 4.77 9.66 4.01
CA ARG A 57 4.76 10.62 5.12
C ARG A 57 4.08 10.07 6.37
N GLU A 58 2.98 9.34 6.21
CA GLU A 58 2.30 8.71 7.35
C GLU A 58 3.16 7.61 7.95
N SER A 59 3.74 6.74 7.15
CA SER A 59 4.61 5.65 7.63
C SER A 59 5.85 6.17 8.35
N ARG A 60 6.50 7.20 7.82
CA ARG A 60 7.75 7.75 8.38
C ARG A 60 7.61 8.41 9.75
N ARG A 61 6.43 8.94 10.09
CA ARG A 61 6.22 9.57 11.40
C ARG A 61 6.44 8.63 12.58
N VAL A 62 6.28 7.34 12.38
CA VAL A 62 6.39 6.31 13.41
C VAL A 62 7.50 5.30 13.14
N ASP A 63 8.29 5.52 12.08
CA ASP A 63 9.43 4.66 11.73
C ASP A 63 10.71 5.12 12.42
N GLU A 64 11.68 4.20 12.54
CA GLU A 64 13.00 4.50 13.06
C GLU A 64 13.92 5.02 11.94
N ASP A 65 14.74 6.01 12.26
CA ASP A 65 15.79 6.48 11.35
C ASP A 65 16.82 5.35 11.13
N PRO A 66 17.06 4.93 9.89
CA PRO A 66 18.06 3.92 9.57
C PRO A 66 19.51 4.41 9.79
N GLY A 67 19.75 5.72 9.83
CA GLY A 67 21.04 6.33 10.15
C GLY A 67 22.11 6.31 9.04
N VAL A 68 21.88 5.57 7.96
CA VAL A 68 22.83 5.44 6.82
C VAL A 68 22.25 5.89 5.49
N ILE A 69 20.92 5.98 5.40
CA ILE A 69 20.19 6.49 4.25
C ILE A 69 19.25 7.56 4.78
N VAL A 70 19.20 8.71 4.11
CA VAL A 70 18.22 9.75 4.40
C VAL A 70 16.90 9.36 3.73
N PRO A 71 15.84 9.03 4.50
CA PRO A 71 14.61 8.51 3.91
C PRO A 71 13.93 9.47 2.92
N ASP A 72 14.06 10.80 3.12
CA ASP A 72 13.50 11.80 2.21
C ASP A 72 14.23 11.82 0.86
N GLU A 73 15.56 11.70 0.86
CA GLU A 73 16.36 11.62 -0.37
C GLU A 73 16.05 10.33 -1.12
N PHE A 74 15.93 9.21 -0.40
CA PHE A 74 15.55 7.93 -0.99
C PHE A 74 14.15 7.97 -1.61
N LEU A 75 13.17 8.55 -0.91
CA LEU A 75 11.83 8.76 -1.45
C LEU A 75 11.87 9.65 -2.69
N HIS A 76 12.61 10.74 -2.64
CA HIS A 76 12.75 11.66 -3.77
C HIS A 76 13.33 10.94 -5.01
N GLU A 77 14.37 10.13 -4.83
CA GLU A 77 14.96 9.34 -5.91
C GLU A 77 13.94 8.35 -6.51
N ILE A 78 13.17 7.65 -5.66
CA ILE A 78 12.13 6.74 -6.12
C ILE A 78 11.08 7.47 -6.95
N MET A 79 10.59 8.59 -6.46
CA MET A 79 9.50 9.35 -7.09
C MET A 79 9.92 10.07 -8.37
N THR A 80 11.19 10.48 -8.47
CA THR A 80 11.67 11.31 -9.61
C THR A 80 12.51 10.55 -10.62
N VAL A 81 13.12 9.44 -10.22
CA VAL A 81 14.03 8.67 -11.08
C VAL A 81 13.51 7.27 -11.35
N ARG A 82 13.18 6.50 -10.29
CA ARG A 82 12.81 5.10 -10.43
C ARG A 82 11.44 4.91 -11.04
N TYR A 83 10.39 5.44 -10.43
CA TYR A 83 9.01 5.23 -10.87
C TYR A 83 8.68 5.85 -12.23
N PRO A 84 9.17 7.06 -12.58
CA PRO A 84 8.94 7.64 -13.90
C PRO A 84 9.77 7.00 -15.03
N ASN A 85 10.60 6.01 -14.74
CA ASN A 85 11.46 5.39 -15.74
C ASN A 85 10.67 4.39 -16.62
N PRO A 86 10.45 4.68 -17.92
CA PRO A 86 9.69 3.80 -18.81
C PRO A 86 10.37 2.45 -19.10
N ASN A 87 11.66 2.32 -18.76
CA ASN A 87 12.39 1.06 -18.91
C ASN A 87 12.26 0.13 -17.70
N MET A 88 11.54 0.54 -16.66
CA MET A 88 11.22 -0.34 -15.53
C MET A 88 10.17 -1.37 -15.97
N PRO A 89 10.46 -2.69 -15.86
CA PRO A 89 9.55 -3.74 -16.32
C PRO A 89 8.40 -4.02 -15.34
N ASP A 90 8.14 -3.09 -14.41
CA ASP A 90 7.18 -3.27 -13.35
C ASP A 90 5.75 -2.95 -13.84
N THR A 91 4.90 -3.99 -13.88
CA THR A 91 3.48 -3.84 -14.21
C THR A 91 2.60 -3.85 -12.97
N SER A 92 1.45 -3.17 -13.04
CA SER A 92 0.45 -3.14 -11.97
C SER A 92 0.06 -4.56 -11.54
N GLN A 93 -0.22 -5.45 -12.50
CA GLN A 93 -0.60 -6.84 -12.26
C GLN A 93 0.49 -7.64 -11.54
N ARG A 94 1.76 -7.50 -11.95
CA ARG A 94 2.87 -8.21 -11.30
C ARG A 94 3.04 -7.79 -9.84
N ILE A 95 2.89 -6.50 -9.57
CA ILE A 95 3.03 -5.97 -8.21
C ILE A 95 1.85 -6.36 -7.33
N ALA A 96 0.66 -6.46 -7.89
CA ALA A 96 -0.56 -6.87 -7.18
C ALA A 96 -0.62 -8.37 -6.83
N THR A 97 0.40 -9.17 -7.19
CA THR A 97 0.52 -10.56 -6.74
C THR A 97 0.68 -10.63 -5.22
N ASP A 98 0.02 -11.60 -4.56
CA ASP A 98 0.14 -11.89 -3.11
C ASP A 98 -0.14 -10.67 -2.20
N THR A 99 -1.12 -9.83 -2.52
CA THR A 99 -1.45 -8.64 -1.74
C THR A 99 -1.84 -8.97 -0.30
N SER A 100 -2.57 -10.08 -0.07
CA SER A 100 -2.97 -10.54 1.26
C SER A 100 -1.78 -10.78 2.18
N GLN A 101 -0.69 -11.34 1.63
CA GLN A 101 0.55 -11.62 2.37
C GLN A 101 1.38 -10.36 2.64
N LYS A 102 1.17 -9.34 1.83
CA LYS A 102 1.96 -8.10 1.86
C LYS A 102 1.38 -7.04 2.80
N LEU A 103 0.06 -6.92 2.86
CA LEU A 103 -0.61 -5.82 3.56
C LEU A 103 -0.25 -5.72 5.04
N GLY A 104 -0.23 -6.84 5.74
CA GLY A 104 0.10 -6.89 7.16
C GLY A 104 1.49 -6.35 7.48
N ILE A 105 2.48 -6.64 6.62
CA ILE A 105 3.85 -6.17 6.78
C ILE A 105 3.96 -4.70 6.35
N ARG A 106 3.34 -4.32 5.23
CA ARG A 106 3.55 -3.02 4.59
C ARG A 106 2.76 -1.89 5.23
N TYR A 107 1.54 -2.17 5.71
CA TYR A 107 0.70 -1.19 6.40
C TYR A 107 0.43 -1.55 7.86
N GLY A 108 0.22 -2.82 8.17
CA GLY A 108 -0.12 -3.28 9.51
C GLY A 108 0.97 -2.97 10.55
N VAL A 109 2.25 -3.07 10.19
CA VAL A 109 3.37 -2.68 11.06
C VAL A 109 3.27 -1.19 11.44
N THR A 110 3.04 -0.33 10.45
CA THR A 110 2.86 1.11 10.67
C THR A 110 1.64 1.41 11.54
N LEU A 111 0.49 0.77 11.26
CA LEU A 111 -0.73 0.93 12.06
C LEU A 111 -0.53 0.52 13.52
N LYS A 112 0.16 -0.61 13.78
CA LYS A 112 0.52 -1.05 15.14
C LYS A 112 1.42 -0.06 15.86
N ARG A 113 2.36 0.56 15.16
CA ARG A 113 3.21 1.62 15.74
C ARG A 113 2.39 2.86 16.11
N TYR A 114 1.45 3.29 15.27
CA TYR A 114 0.52 4.37 15.58
C TYR A 114 -0.34 4.02 16.81
N TYR A 115 -0.89 2.83 16.84
CA TYR A 115 -1.76 2.37 17.94
C TYR A 115 -1.02 2.34 19.28
N ASN A 116 0.24 1.89 19.30
CA ASN A 116 1.08 1.77 20.49
C ASN A 116 1.80 3.08 20.86
N SER A 117 1.71 4.12 20.04
CA SER A 117 2.42 5.36 20.28
C SER A 117 1.80 6.18 21.43
N THR A 118 2.65 6.66 22.33
CA THR A 118 2.25 7.60 23.38
C THR A 118 2.26 9.06 22.92
N VAL A 119 2.73 9.32 21.71
CA VAL A 119 2.81 10.68 21.15
C VAL A 119 1.42 11.14 20.71
N PRO A 120 0.88 12.28 21.21
CA PRO A 120 -0.49 12.73 20.90
C PRO A 120 -0.76 12.96 19.41
N MET A 121 0.28 13.25 18.62
CA MET A 121 0.17 13.43 17.17
C MET A 121 0.06 12.12 16.39
N HIS A 122 0.47 10.99 16.99
CA HIS A 122 0.44 9.66 16.39
C HIS A 122 -0.87 8.97 16.73
N ARG A 123 -1.98 9.48 16.20
CA ARG A 123 -3.31 8.85 16.36
C ARG A 123 -3.73 8.21 15.05
N VAL A 124 -4.19 6.96 15.11
CA VAL A 124 -4.73 6.23 13.95
C VAL A 124 -5.83 7.03 13.24
N SER A 125 -6.67 7.74 14.00
CA SER A 125 -7.74 8.59 13.46
C SER A 125 -7.27 9.78 12.63
N ARG A 126 -5.97 10.07 12.59
CA ARG A 126 -5.37 11.12 11.74
C ARG A 126 -4.82 10.61 10.43
N LEU A 127 -4.75 9.30 10.27
CA LEU A 127 -4.32 8.68 9.02
C LEU A 127 -5.39 8.89 7.95
N LYS A 128 -4.95 9.13 6.72
CA LYS A 128 -5.80 9.31 5.54
C LYS A 128 -5.37 8.41 4.40
N PHE A 129 -4.08 8.37 4.11
CA PHE A 129 -3.51 7.73 2.93
C PHE A 129 -3.35 6.22 3.11
N ILE A 130 -2.91 5.76 4.28
CA ILE A 130 -2.84 4.32 4.59
C ILE A 130 -4.25 3.70 4.64
N PRO A 131 -5.25 4.28 5.32
CA PRO A 131 -6.63 3.78 5.24
C PRO A 131 -7.18 3.79 3.82
N LEU A 132 -6.87 4.81 3.00
CA LEU A 132 -7.26 4.85 1.59
C LEU A 132 -6.61 3.70 0.80
N ALA A 133 -5.33 3.41 1.04
CA ALA A 133 -4.65 2.28 0.39
C ALA A 133 -5.28 0.94 0.77
N ILE A 134 -5.69 0.75 2.03
CA ILE A 134 -6.41 -0.45 2.48
C ILE A 134 -7.81 -0.52 1.85
N ALA A 135 -8.53 0.58 1.77
CA ALA A 135 -9.81 0.65 1.07
C ALA A 135 -9.66 0.33 -0.43
N GLY A 136 -8.60 0.83 -1.07
CA GLY A 136 -8.23 0.47 -2.45
C GLY A 136 -7.97 -1.02 -2.61
N TRP A 137 -7.33 -1.67 -1.64
CA TRP A 137 -7.14 -3.11 -1.65
C TRP A 137 -8.46 -3.88 -1.59
N LEU A 138 -9.35 -3.52 -0.66
CA LEU A 138 -10.67 -4.13 -0.56
C LEU A 138 -11.47 -3.95 -1.85
N ARG A 139 -11.35 -2.77 -2.46
CA ARG A 139 -11.97 -2.46 -3.76
C ARG A 139 -11.36 -3.32 -4.89
N TYR A 140 -10.03 -3.51 -4.91
CA TYR A 140 -9.33 -4.38 -5.84
C TYR A 140 -9.81 -5.83 -5.75
N LEU A 141 -9.98 -6.38 -4.54
CA LEU A 141 -10.44 -7.74 -4.32
C LEU A 141 -11.85 -8.02 -4.89
N MET A 142 -12.66 -7.01 -5.15
CA MET A 142 -13.96 -7.17 -5.79
C MET A 142 -13.89 -7.65 -7.24
N GLY A 143 -12.71 -7.56 -7.88
CA GLY A 143 -12.49 -8.02 -9.26
C GLY A 143 -13.22 -7.20 -10.33
N VAL A 144 -13.51 -5.94 -10.04
CA VAL A 144 -14.21 -5.00 -10.92
C VAL A 144 -13.41 -3.70 -11.00
N ASP A 145 -13.14 -3.20 -12.20
CA ASP A 145 -12.45 -1.92 -12.40
C ASP A 145 -13.35 -0.69 -12.09
N ASP A 146 -12.79 0.51 -12.17
CA ASP A 146 -13.54 1.73 -11.89
C ASP A 146 -14.59 2.08 -12.96
N ASN A 147 -14.59 1.40 -14.10
CA ASN A 147 -15.62 1.50 -15.13
C ASN A 147 -16.76 0.46 -14.94
N GLY A 148 -16.64 -0.40 -13.92
CA GLY A 148 -17.61 -1.46 -13.66
C GLY A 148 -17.40 -2.74 -14.48
N ASN A 149 -16.26 -2.87 -15.17
CA ASN A 149 -15.94 -4.06 -15.94
C ASN A 149 -15.24 -5.12 -15.07
N ALA A 150 -15.47 -6.40 -15.39
CA ALA A 150 -14.72 -7.47 -14.75
C ALA A 150 -13.22 -7.31 -14.99
N MET A 151 -12.44 -7.40 -13.92
CA MET A 151 -10.98 -7.24 -13.92
C MET A 151 -10.32 -8.55 -13.52
N GLN A 152 -9.24 -8.92 -14.22
CA GLN A 152 -8.44 -10.06 -13.81
C GLN A 152 -7.62 -9.71 -12.56
N LEU A 153 -7.82 -10.47 -11.49
CA LEU A 153 -7.02 -10.36 -10.29
C LEU A 153 -5.71 -11.11 -10.42
N SER A 154 -4.66 -10.59 -9.80
CA SER A 154 -3.38 -11.27 -9.70
C SER A 154 -3.44 -12.45 -8.73
N PRO A 155 -2.61 -13.48 -8.89
CA PRO A 155 -2.59 -14.62 -8.00
C PRO A 155 -2.39 -14.20 -6.52
N ASP A 156 -3.22 -14.75 -5.64
CA ASP A 156 -3.14 -14.52 -4.20
C ASP A 156 -3.66 -15.77 -3.46
N PRO A 157 -2.91 -16.34 -2.51
CA PRO A 157 -3.28 -17.60 -1.85
C PRO A 157 -4.56 -17.50 -1.01
N LEU A 158 -4.97 -16.30 -0.61
CA LEU A 158 -6.19 -16.07 0.16
C LEU A 158 -7.34 -15.51 -0.68
N MET A 159 -7.20 -15.39 -2.00
CA MET A 159 -8.17 -14.72 -2.86
C MET A 159 -9.60 -15.22 -2.65
N ASP A 160 -9.83 -16.52 -2.76
CA ASP A 160 -11.16 -17.12 -2.64
C ASP A 160 -11.79 -16.84 -1.26
N SER A 161 -10.98 -16.94 -0.20
CA SER A 161 -11.42 -16.68 1.17
C SER A 161 -11.79 -15.21 1.37
N LEU A 162 -11.00 -14.29 0.83
CA LEU A 162 -11.22 -12.86 0.93
C LEU A 162 -12.44 -12.43 0.13
N GLN A 163 -12.59 -12.91 -1.10
CA GLN A 163 -13.76 -12.63 -1.93
C GLN A 163 -15.06 -13.13 -1.29
N LYS A 164 -15.02 -14.31 -0.67
CA LYS A 164 -16.18 -14.83 0.08
C LYS A 164 -16.58 -13.91 1.23
N ARG A 165 -15.64 -13.26 1.91
CA ARG A 165 -15.93 -12.29 2.99
C ARG A 165 -16.46 -10.95 2.45
N LEU A 166 -16.27 -10.68 1.16
CA LEU A 166 -16.84 -9.50 0.47
C LEU A 166 -18.21 -9.79 -0.16
N GLU A 167 -18.73 -11.03 -0.08
CA GLU A 167 -20.07 -11.37 -0.59
C GLU A 167 -21.14 -10.44 0.03
N GLY A 168 -21.95 -9.84 -0.83
CA GLY A 168 -22.97 -8.87 -0.42
C GLY A 168 -22.54 -7.41 -0.52
N ILE A 169 -21.23 -7.13 -0.69
CA ILE A 169 -20.74 -5.79 -0.98
C ILE A 169 -20.58 -5.66 -2.50
N THR A 170 -21.41 -4.82 -3.12
CA THR A 170 -21.40 -4.63 -4.57
C THR A 170 -20.76 -3.31 -4.97
N PHE A 171 -20.22 -3.25 -6.19
CA PHE A 171 -19.67 -2.03 -6.76
C PHE A 171 -20.73 -0.91 -6.76
N GLY A 172 -20.34 0.27 -6.25
CA GLY A 172 -21.23 1.41 -6.13
C GLY A 172 -22.16 1.39 -4.89
N CYS A 173 -22.12 0.34 -4.07
CA CYS A 173 -22.83 0.33 -2.79
C CYS A 173 -22.17 1.29 -1.81
N THR A 174 -22.97 2.18 -1.19
CA THR A 174 -22.52 3.15 -0.20
C THR A 174 -22.97 2.80 1.23
N ASP A 175 -23.85 1.80 1.37
CA ASP A 175 -24.37 1.32 2.66
C ASP A 175 -24.28 -0.20 2.72
N PHE A 176 -23.22 -0.70 3.33
CA PHE A 176 -22.98 -2.15 3.55
C PHE A 176 -22.90 -2.51 5.04
N GLY A 177 -23.36 -1.61 5.91
CA GLY A 177 -23.43 -1.81 7.36
C GLY A 177 -22.11 -1.54 8.10
N GLU A 178 -22.25 -1.15 9.35
CA GLU A 178 -21.13 -1.00 10.27
C GLU A 178 -20.44 -2.35 10.50
N TYR A 179 -19.12 -2.40 10.50
CA TYR A 179 -18.32 -3.62 10.71
C TYR A 179 -18.39 -4.70 9.60
N ALA A 180 -18.99 -4.42 8.44
CA ALA A 180 -19.06 -5.40 7.34
C ALA A 180 -17.68 -5.96 6.90
N LEU A 181 -16.61 -5.16 7.07
CA LEU A 181 -15.24 -5.51 6.70
C LEU A 181 -14.38 -5.99 7.89
N GLU A 182 -14.94 -6.04 9.10
CA GLU A 182 -14.16 -6.41 10.30
C GLU A 182 -13.53 -7.80 10.18
N SER A 183 -14.28 -8.75 9.61
CA SER A 183 -13.78 -10.12 9.42
C SER A 183 -12.58 -10.24 8.48
N ILE A 184 -12.32 -9.22 7.66
CA ILE A 184 -11.16 -9.18 6.75
C ILE A 184 -9.99 -8.46 7.42
N LEU A 185 -10.27 -7.40 8.18
CA LEU A 185 -9.26 -6.50 8.74
C LEU A 185 -8.74 -6.95 10.12
N SER A 186 -9.39 -7.93 10.76
CA SER A 186 -9.01 -8.45 12.08
C SER A 186 -8.07 -9.66 12.04
N ASP A 187 -7.86 -10.29 10.90
CA ASP A 187 -6.91 -11.39 10.68
C ASP A 187 -5.52 -10.85 10.32
#